data_71c8acd44bd19b685fbdc005eddc0406
#
_entry.id   71c8acd44bd19b685fbdc005eddc0406
#
_cell.length_a   1.000
_cell.length_b   1.000
_cell.length_c   1.000
_cell.angle_alpha   90.00
_cell.angle_beta   90.00
_cell.angle_gamma   90.00
#
_symmetry.space_group_name_H-M   'P 1'
#
loop_
_entity.id
_entity.type
_entity.pdbx_description
1 polymer ?
#
loop_
_entity_poly.entity_id
_entity_poly.type
_entity_poly.pdbx_seq_one_letter_code
_entity_poly.pdbx_strand_id
1 'polypeptide(L)'
;ITLESTEGKGSEFALVVPVDSEKFQDEQPEIQHEPTVYIPETTPQPERYISDRIPESIDDDRENIQAGDKVILIIEDDTAFAKILVDFSRKRDYKVLVAVRGDEGIEMAQHFKPLAILLDIQLPIMDGWQVMEALKSNAETKPIPVHIMSSMKFRQESLLRGAVDFINKPFALEQMQEIFKKLENVLTKGSKKVLIVEENEQ
;
A
#
# COMPACT_ATOMS: atom_id res chain seq x y z
N ILE A 1 12.86 18.86 28.75
CA ILE A 1 12.47 19.15 27.36
C ILE A 1 11.78 20.49 27.36
N THR A 2 12.26 21.44 26.59
CA THR A 2 11.59 22.74 26.38
C THR A 2 11.14 22.85 24.92
N LEU A 3 9.98 23.50 24.74
CA LEU A 3 9.41 23.78 23.43
C LEU A 3 9.14 25.29 23.34
N GLU A 4 9.70 25.94 22.35
CA GLU A 4 9.35 27.31 21.98
C GLU A 4 8.79 27.32 20.56
N SER A 5 7.60 27.91 20.38
CA SER A 5 6.94 28.00 19.09
C SER A 5 6.40 29.41 18.87
N THR A 6 6.67 29.95 17.70
CA THR A 6 6.17 31.28 17.29
C THR A 6 5.49 31.14 15.93
N GLU A 7 4.26 31.61 15.83
CA GLU A 7 3.49 31.57 14.59
C GLU A 7 4.23 32.28 13.45
N GLY A 8 4.42 31.60 12.33
CA GLY A 8 5.16 32.08 11.16
C GLY A 8 6.69 32.01 11.26
N LYS A 9 7.28 31.59 12.40
CA LYS A 9 8.73 31.47 12.59
C LYS A 9 9.21 30.03 12.85
N GLY A 10 8.29 29.11 13.13
CA GLY A 10 8.60 27.71 13.41
C GLY A 10 8.64 27.37 14.90
N SER A 11 9.07 26.13 15.20
CA SER A 11 9.14 25.59 16.55
C SER A 11 10.54 25.06 16.83
N GLU A 12 11.05 25.29 18.02
CA GLU A 12 12.33 24.77 18.51
C GLU A 12 12.08 23.81 19.67
N PHE A 13 12.68 22.61 19.59
CA PHE A 13 12.64 21.61 20.62
C PHE A 13 14.04 21.46 21.19
N ALA A 14 14.22 21.69 22.49
CA ALA A 14 15.50 21.47 23.17
C ALA A 14 15.38 20.34 24.20
N LEU A 15 16.28 19.37 24.11
CA LEU A 15 16.47 18.30 25.09
C LEU A 15 17.78 18.57 25.82
N VAL A 16 17.70 18.90 27.11
CA VAL A 16 18.88 19.02 27.98
C VAL A 16 19.10 17.70 28.66
N VAL A 17 20.24 17.08 28.40
CA VAL A 17 20.68 15.82 29.03
C VAL A 17 21.84 16.15 29.97
N PRO A 18 21.75 15.80 31.27
CA PRO A 18 22.87 15.99 32.18
C PRO A 18 24.06 15.06 31.80
N VAL A 19 25.24 15.59 31.80
CA VAL A 19 26.49 14.86 31.41
C VAL A 19 27.10 14.08 32.57
N ASP A 20 26.70 14.39 33.84
CA ASP A 20 27.23 13.70 35.04
C ASP A 20 26.21 12.73 35.60
N SER A 21 26.50 11.45 35.50
CA SER A 21 25.71 10.33 36.02
C SER A 21 25.80 10.13 37.54
N GLU A 22 26.62 10.88 38.27
CA GLU A 22 26.87 10.67 39.72
C GLU A 22 25.90 11.42 40.66
N LYS A 23 24.94 12.18 40.15
CA LYS A 23 23.99 12.95 40.97
C LYS A 23 22.55 12.44 41.00
N PHE A 24 22.29 11.26 40.47
CA PHE A 24 20.98 10.61 40.67
C PHE A 24 21.03 9.71 41.91
N GLN A 25 21.11 10.32 43.11
CA GLN A 25 20.67 9.65 44.32
C GLN A 25 19.21 9.97 44.60
N ASP A 26 18.47 8.91 44.61
CA ASP A 26 17.10 8.69 45.03
C ASP A 26 16.50 9.79 45.95
N GLU A 27 15.72 10.69 45.38
CA GLU A 27 14.51 11.19 46.02
C GLU A 27 13.34 10.68 45.20
N GLN A 28 12.87 9.47 45.52
CA GLN A 28 11.57 9.01 45.06
C GLN A 28 10.51 9.80 45.85
N PRO A 29 9.68 10.65 45.21
CA PRO A 29 8.46 11.08 45.87
C PRO A 29 7.59 9.85 46.06
N GLU A 30 7.16 9.57 47.28
CA GLU A 30 6.10 8.60 47.55
C GLU A 30 4.85 8.97 46.76
N ILE A 31 4.70 8.35 45.60
CA ILE A 31 3.48 8.42 44.82
C ILE A 31 2.49 7.51 45.54
N GLN A 32 1.56 8.12 46.27
CA GLN A 32 0.36 7.41 46.78
C GLN A 32 -0.34 6.86 45.54
N HIS A 33 -0.24 5.55 45.37
CA HIS A 33 -0.98 4.82 44.34
C HIS A 33 -2.46 4.86 44.68
N GLU A 34 -3.19 5.84 44.17
CA GLU A 34 -4.61 5.60 43.89
C GLU A 34 -4.66 4.43 42.89
N PRO A 35 -5.60 3.48 43.05
CA PRO A 35 -5.71 2.37 42.13
C PRO A 35 -6.05 2.94 40.75
N THR A 36 -5.03 3.17 39.95
CA THR A 36 -5.21 3.44 38.51
C THR A 36 -5.89 2.20 37.95
N VAL A 37 -7.16 2.34 37.61
CA VAL A 37 -7.83 1.38 36.74
C VAL A 37 -6.95 1.27 35.50
N TYR A 38 -6.27 0.15 35.36
CA TYR A 38 -5.52 -0.19 34.14
C TYR A 38 -6.56 -0.31 33.01
N ILE A 39 -6.80 0.79 32.34
CA ILE A 39 -7.43 0.78 31.02
C ILE A 39 -6.34 0.23 30.13
N PRO A 40 -6.44 -1.01 29.60
CA PRO A 40 -5.47 -1.49 28.65
C PRO A 40 -5.41 -0.43 27.55
N GLU A 41 -4.22 0.14 27.30
CA GLU A 41 -3.99 0.92 26.10
C GLU A 41 -4.45 0.05 24.94
N THR A 42 -5.61 0.37 24.39
CA THR A 42 -6.02 -0.19 23.13
C THR A 42 -4.94 0.24 22.16
N THR A 43 -4.00 -0.68 21.88
CA THR A 43 -3.12 -0.53 20.70
C THR A 43 -4.02 -0.04 19.60
N PRO A 44 -3.74 1.14 19.00
CA PRO A 44 -4.56 1.63 17.92
C PRO A 44 -4.65 0.51 16.90
N GLN A 45 -5.85 -0.07 16.77
CA GLN A 45 -6.07 -1.06 15.71
C GLN A 45 -5.76 -0.33 14.42
N PRO A 46 -4.99 -0.93 13.53
CA PRO A 46 -4.70 -0.30 12.25
C PRO A 46 -6.03 0.10 11.62
N GLU A 47 -6.16 1.37 11.26
CA GLU A 47 -7.36 1.88 10.61
C GLU A 47 -7.68 0.96 9.43
N ARG A 48 -8.85 0.32 9.48
CA ARG A 48 -9.29 -0.57 8.41
C ARG A 48 -9.96 0.27 7.36
N TYR A 49 -9.41 0.27 6.17
CA TYR A 49 -9.94 0.98 5.00
C TYR A 49 -10.92 0.10 4.23
N ILE A 50 -11.93 -0.43 4.94
CA ILE A 50 -12.94 -1.33 4.36
C ILE A 50 -14.14 -0.51 3.89
N SER A 51 -14.54 -0.72 2.64
CA SER A 51 -15.78 -0.16 2.08
C SER A 51 -17.00 -0.92 2.61
N ASP A 52 -18.05 -0.19 2.99
CA ASP A 52 -19.29 -0.78 3.55
C ASP A 52 -20.18 -1.45 2.50
N ARG A 53 -19.90 -1.23 1.22
CA ARG A 53 -20.74 -1.70 0.11
C ARG A 53 -19.95 -2.61 -0.82
N ILE A 54 -20.53 -3.79 -1.11
CA ILE A 54 -20.04 -4.68 -2.17
C ILE A 54 -20.78 -4.31 -3.45
N PRO A 55 -20.09 -3.78 -4.47
CA PRO A 55 -20.69 -3.47 -5.75
C PRO A 55 -20.94 -4.74 -6.57
N GLU A 56 -21.77 -4.60 -7.61
CA GLU A 56 -21.94 -5.66 -8.60
C GLU A 56 -20.64 -5.82 -9.43
N SER A 57 -20.33 -7.05 -9.81
CA SER A 57 -19.21 -7.34 -10.72
C SER A 57 -19.46 -6.67 -12.08
N ILE A 58 -18.38 -6.32 -12.75
CA ILE A 58 -18.42 -5.75 -14.11
C ILE A 58 -17.83 -6.74 -15.11
N ASP A 59 -18.25 -6.63 -16.37
CA ASP A 59 -17.73 -7.46 -17.44
C ASP A 59 -16.24 -7.25 -17.67
N ASP A 60 -15.50 -8.35 -17.67
CA ASP A 60 -14.07 -8.38 -17.91
C ASP A 60 -13.69 -9.42 -18.98
N ASP A 61 -12.41 -9.67 -19.15
CA ASP A 61 -11.90 -10.56 -20.21
C ASP A 61 -11.63 -12.00 -19.74
N ARG A 62 -12.07 -12.39 -18.50
CA ARG A 62 -11.73 -13.69 -17.88
C ARG A 62 -12.06 -14.91 -18.74
N GLU A 63 -13.12 -14.85 -19.53
CA GLU A 63 -13.55 -15.93 -20.41
C GLU A 63 -12.82 -15.93 -21.77
N ASN A 64 -12.09 -14.86 -22.09
CA ASN A 64 -11.49 -14.62 -23.40
C ASN A 64 -9.96 -14.49 -23.37
N ILE A 65 -9.31 -14.96 -22.28
CA ILE A 65 -7.85 -14.93 -22.15
C ILE A 65 -7.24 -16.13 -22.88
N GLN A 66 -6.24 -15.86 -23.70
CA GLN A 66 -5.47 -16.87 -24.43
C GLN A 66 -4.00 -16.86 -24.05
N ALA A 67 -3.30 -17.94 -24.36
CA ALA A 67 -1.86 -18.01 -24.12
C ALA A 67 -1.11 -16.93 -24.93
N GLY A 68 -0.34 -16.09 -24.24
CA GLY A 68 0.40 -14.98 -24.82
C GLY A 68 -0.29 -13.62 -24.67
N ASP A 69 -1.53 -13.57 -24.18
CA ASP A 69 -2.21 -12.32 -23.90
C ASP A 69 -1.50 -11.54 -22.77
N LYS A 70 -1.49 -10.23 -22.90
CA LYS A 70 -1.02 -9.31 -21.84
C LYS A 70 -2.17 -9.07 -20.86
N VAL A 71 -2.16 -9.77 -19.75
CA VAL A 71 -3.23 -9.70 -18.75
C VAL A 71 -2.85 -8.77 -17.62
N ILE A 72 -3.73 -7.85 -17.23
CA ILE A 72 -3.64 -7.06 -16.00
C ILE A 72 -4.86 -7.32 -15.13
N LEU A 73 -4.68 -7.20 -13.81
CA LEU A 73 -5.77 -7.30 -12.84
C LEU A 73 -6.00 -5.94 -12.21
N ILE A 74 -7.24 -5.51 -12.18
CA ILE A 74 -7.72 -4.30 -11.50
C ILE A 74 -8.53 -4.75 -10.29
N ILE A 75 -8.17 -4.28 -9.10
CA ILE A 75 -8.89 -4.54 -7.85
C ILE A 75 -9.39 -3.19 -7.35
N GLU A 76 -10.70 -2.94 -7.56
CA GLU A 76 -11.31 -1.62 -7.41
C GLU A 76 -12.82 -1.74 -7.20
N ASP A 77 -13.37 -1.14 -6.14
CA ASP A 77 -14.81 -1.20 -5.83
C ASP A 77 -15.61 -0.07 -6.48
N ASP A 78 -14.96 1.02 -6.90
CA ASP A 78 -15.60 2.02 -7.76
C ASP A 78 -15.74 1.48 -9.19
N THR A 79 -16.90 0.90 -9.48
CA THR A 79 -17.18 0.28 -10.80
C THR A 79 -17.14 1.27 -11.96
N ALA A 80 -17.42 2.56 -11.72
CA ALA A 80 -17.34 3.59 -12.75
C ALA A 80 -15.87 3.86 -13.10
N PHE A 81 -15.04 3.96 -12.08
CA PHE A 81 -13.60 4.14 -12.24
C PHE A 81 -12.93 2.90 -12.83
N ALA A 82 -13.31 1.70 -12.36
CA ALA A 82 -12.82 0.44 -12.93
C ALA A 82 -13.11 0.32 -14.43
N LYS A 83 -14.31 0.70 -14.89
CA LYS A 83 -14.66 0.72 -16.33
C LYS A 83 -13.75 1.64 -17.14
N ILE A 84 -13.41 2.81 -16.62
CA ILE A 84 -12.47 3.73 -17.27
C ILE A 84 -11.10 3.07 -17.42
N LEU A 85 -10.61 2.38 -16.37
CA LEU A 85 -9.35 1.64 -16.40
C LEU A 85 -9.38 0.49 -17.41
N VAL A 86 -10.49 -0.25 -17.48
CA VAL A 86 -10.70 -1.34 -18.44
C VAL A 86 -10.61 -0.82 -19.88
N ASP A 87 -11.37 0.23 -20.20
CA ASP A 87 -11.40 0.80 -21.54
C ASP A 87 -10.02 1.35 -21.95
N PHE A 88 -9.33 1.96 -21.01
CA PHE A 88 -8.01 2.50 -21.26
C PHE A 88 -6.95 1.41 -21.49
N SER A 89 -7.07 0.29 -20.77
CA SER A 89 -6.18 -0.86 -20.87
C SER A 89 -6.39 -1.63 -22.16
N ARG A 90 -7.66 -1.87 -22.53
CA ARG A 90 -8.03 -2.55 -23.77
C ARG A 90 -7.53 -1.80 -25.02
N LYS A 91 -7.52 -0.45 -24.99
CA LYS A 91 -6.93 0.38 -26.07
C LYS A 91 -5.43 0.20 -26.23
N ARG A 92 -4.77 -0.51 -25.32
CA ARG A 92 -3.33 -0.82 -25.32
C ARG A 92 -3.04 -2.31 -25.48
N ASP A 93 -4.02 -3.04 -25.98
CA ASP A 93 -3.95 -4.49 -26.22
C ASP A 93 -3.71 -5.31 -24.93
N TYR A 94 -4.20 -4.82 -23.78
CA TYR A 94 -4.27 -5.63 -22.56
C TYR A 94 -5.63 -6.32 -22.45
N LYS A 95 -5.61 -7.57 -22.00
CA LYS A 95 -6.75 -8.25 -21.42
C LYS A 95 -6.86 -7.83 -19.96
N VAL A 96 -8.08 -7.59 -19.52
CA VAL A 96 -8.31 -7.00 -18.21
C VAL A 96 -9.20 -7.91 -17.38
N LEU A 97 -8.74 -8.22 -16.18
CA LEU A 97 -9.50 -8.85 -15.12
C LEU A 97 -9.92 -7.79 -14.12
N VAL A 98 -11.14 -7.88 -13.59
CA VAL A 98 -11.64 -6.94 -12.59
C VAL A 98 -12.20 -7.70 -11.40
N ALA A 99 -11.69 -7.37 -10.21
CA ALA A 99 -12.24 -7.77 -8.93
C ALA A 99 -12.76 -6.53 -8.19
N VAL A 100 -13.98 -6.58 -7.71
CA VAL A 100 -14.59 -5.49 -6.92
C VAL A 100 -14.40 -5.69 -5.42
N ARG A 101 -13.69 -6.76 -5.03
CA ARG A 101 -13.38 -7.15 -3.66
C ARG A 101 -11.94 -7.62 -3.55
N GLY A 102 -11.36 -7.42 -2.37
CA GLY A 102 -9.98 -7.81 -2.11
C GLY A 102 -9.74 -9.33 -2.17
N ASP A 103 -10.64 -10.13 -1.59
CA ASP A 103 -10.57 -11.60 -1.59
C ASP A 103 -10.64 -12.18 -3.01
N GLU A 104 -11.58 -11.72 -3.83
CA GLU A 104 -11.69 -12.09 -5.24
C GLU A 104 -10.42 -11.73 -6.02
N GLY A 105 -9.84 -10.56 -5.74
CA GLY A 105 -8.60 -10.11 -6.37
C GLY A 105 -7.42 -11.05 -6.10
N ILE A 106 -7.29 -11.57 -4.88
CA ILE A 106 -6.26 -12.55 -4.53
C ILE A 106 -6.45 -13.85 -5.30
N GLU A 107 -7.68 -14.38 -5.34
CA GLU A 107 -8.00 -15.60 -6.07
C GLU A 107 -7.69 -15.47 -7.57
N MET A 108 -8.08 -14.35 -8.17
CA MET A 108 -7.77 -14.07 -9.57
C MET A 108 -6.26 -13.94 -9.83
N ALA A 109 -5.53 -13.27 -8.94
CA ALA A 109 -4.07 -13.12 -9.07
C ALA A 109 -3.36 -14.49 -9.05
N GLN A 110 -3.80 -15.42 -8.20
CA GLN A 110 -3.27 -16.78 -8.12
C GLN A 110 -3.61 -17.61 -9.36
N HIS A 111 -4.85 -17.50 -9.85
CA HIS A 111 -5.32 -18.31 -10.97
C HIS A 111 -4.75 -17.84 -12.31
N PHE A 112 -4.84 -16.54 -12.59
CA PHE A 112 -4.49 -15.98 -13.91
C PHE A 112 -3.06 -15.50 -14.00
N LYS A 113 -2.36 -15.27 -12.89
CA LYS A 113 -0.98 -14.78 -12.82
C LYS A 113 -0.75 -13.55 -13.74
N PRO A 114 -1.48 -12.45 -13.53
CA PRO A 114 -1.43 -11.29 -14.40
C PRO A 114 -0.04 -10.67 -14.42
N LEU A 115 0.27 -9.92 -15.49
CA LEU A 115 1.55 -9.21 -15.64
C LEU A 115 1.72 -8.09 -14.61
N ALA A 116 0.61 -7.49 -14.16
CA ALA A 116 0.59 -6.46 -13.13
C ALA A 116 -0.78 -6.36 -12.48
N ILE A 117 -0.81 -5.76 -11.29
CA ILE A 117 -2.02 -5.50 -10.51
C ILE A 117 -2.12 -4.00 -10.24
N LEU A 118 -3.30 -3.42 -10.52
CA LEU A 118 -3.72 -2.10 -10.06
C LEU A 118 -4.64 -2.32 -8.85
N LEU A 119 -4.27 -1.82 -7.68
CA LEU A 119 -4.91 -2.14 -6.41
C LEU A 119 -5.36 -0.87 -5.69
N ASP A 120 -6.66 -0.75 -5.41
CA ASP A 120 -7.16 0.24 -4.47
C ASP A 120 -6.95 -0.19 -3.02
N ILE A 121 -6.86 0.79 -2.12
CA ILE A 121 -6.76 0.55 -0.67
C ILE A 121 -8.14 0.37 -0.05
N GLN A 122 -9.13 1.15 -0.45
CA GLN A 122 -10.48 1.08 0.08
C GLN A 122 -11.30 0.04 -0.68
N LEU A 123 -11.39 -1.17 -0.12
CA LEU A 123 -12.10 -2.28 -0.72
C LEU A 123 -13.07 -2.91 0.28
N PRO A 124 -14.18 -3.52 -0.17
CA PRO A 124 -15.06 -4.28 0.69
C PRO A 124 -14.40 -5.61 1.13
N ILE A 125 -14.81 -6.11 2.32
CA ILE A 125 -14.40 -7.37 2.93
C ILE A 125 -12.94 -7.37 3.41
N MET A 126 -12.00 -7.00 2.54
CA MET A 126 -10.56 -6.99 2.80
C MET A 126 -9.96 -5.74 2.18
N ASP A 127 -9.31 -4.90 2.99
CA ASP A 127 -8.67 -3.69 2.48
C ASP A 127 -7.43 -3.99 1.62
N GLY A 128 -7.01 -3.01 0.82
CA GLY A 128 -5.88 -3.18 -0.10
C GLY A 128 -4.55 -3.50 0.58
N TRP A 129 -4.37 -3.15 1.86
CA TRP A 129 -3.18 -3.52 2.61
C TRP A 129 -3.14 -5.01 2.92
N GLN A 130 -4.28 -5.58 3.31
CA GLN A 130 -4.44 -7.01 3.55
C GLN A 130 -4.26 -7.79 2.24
N VAL A 131 -4.81 -7.28 1.13
CA VAL A 131 -4.57 -7.85 -0.22
C VAL A 131 -3.08 -7.82 -0.57
N MET A 132 -2.40 -6.69 -0.36
CA MET A 132 -0.98 -6.54 -0.63
C MET A 132 -0.13 -7.54 0.18
N GLU A 133 -0.42 -7.68 1.47
CA GLU A 133 0.25 -8.63 2.35
C GLU A 133 0.06 -10.07 1.86
N ALA A 134 -1.18 -10.47 1.53
CA ALA A 134 -1.48 -11.79 1.00
C ALA A 134 -0.74 -12.07 -0.30
N LEU A 135 -0.76 -11.11 -1.26
CA LEU A 135 -0.05 -11.25 -2.53
C LEU A 135 1.46 -11.38 -2.36
N LYS A 136 2.07 -10.61 -1.43
CA LYS A 136 3.53 -10.63 -1.21
C LYS A 136 4.01 -11.77 -0.32
N SER A 137 3.12 -12.39 0.44
CA SER A 137 3.40 -13.58 1.25
C SER A 137 3.34 -14.90 0.45
N ASN A 138 2.64 -14.93 -0.66
CA ASN A 138 2.51 -16.11 -1.53
C ASN A 138 3.61 -16.13 -2.61
N ALA A 139 4.36 -17.22 -2.71
CA ALA A 139 5.49 -17.36 -3.63
C ALA A 139 5.10 -17.17 -5.12
N GLU A 140 3.88 -17.55 -5.51
CA GLU A 140 3.41 -17.45 -6.89
C GLU A 140 3.00 -16.04 -7.28
N THR A 141 2.40 -15.28 -6.35
CA THR A 141 1.93 -13.91 -6.61
C THR A 141 2.94 -12.84 -6.19
N LYS A 142 3.88 -13.16 -5.31
CA LYS A 142 4.93 -12.24 -4.84
C LYS A 142 5.69 -11.52 -5.97
N PRO A 143 6.05 -12.19 -7.08
CA PRO A 143 6.76 -11.54 -8.19
C PRO A 143 5.90 -10.53 -8.97
N ILE A 144 4.57 -10.64 -8.89
CA ILE A 144 3.68 -9.78 -9.67
C ILE A 144 3.81 -8.33 -9.19
N PRO A 145 4.12 -7.38 -10.07
CA PRO A 145 4.20 -5.96 -9.70
C PRO A 145 2.81 -5.43 -9.32
N VAL A 146 2.73 -4.75 -8.17
CA VAL A 146 1.49 -4.14 -7.67
C VAL A 146 1.66 -2.63 -7.63
N HIS A 147 0.76 -1.93 -8.29
CA HIS A 147 0.64 -0.47 -8.26
C HIS A 147 -0.56 -0.11 -7.36
N ILE A 148 -0.30 0.59 -6.28
CA ILE A 148 -1.34 1.06 -5.37
C ILE A 148 -2.00 2.31 -5.95
N MET A 149 -3.32 2.35 -5.97
CA MET A 149 -4.14 3.52 -6.30
C MET A 149 -4.90 3.95 -5.05
N SER A 150 -4.80 5.20 -4.62
CA SER A 150 -5.55 5.65 -3.45
C SER A 150 -5.76 7.16 -3.45
N SER A 151 -6.87 7.61 -2.84
CA SER A 151 -7.12 9.01 -2.52
C SER A 151 -6.32 9.52 -1.32
N MET A 152 -5.70 8.64 -0.58
CA MET A 152 -4.94 8.93 0.64
C MET A 152 -3.44 8.99 0.38
N LYS A 153 -2.70 9.75 1.20
CA LYS A 153 -1.26 9.99 1.00
C LYS A 153 -0.38 8.87 1.62
N PHE A 154 -0.50 7.64 1.13
CA PHE A 154 0.22 6.47 1.65
C PHE A 154 1.46 6.06 0.85
N ARG A 155 2.05 6.97 0.09
CA ARG A 155 3.14 6.60 -0.83
C ARG A 155 4.30 5.87 -0.17
N GLN A 156 4.78 6.36 0.97
CA GLN A 156 5.91 5.72 1.68
C GLN A 156 5.54 4.34 2.18
N GLU A 157 4.36 4.20 2.80
CA GLU A 157 3.87 2.93 3.31
C GLU A 157 3.68 1.90 2.19
N SER A 158 3.14 2.31 1.05
CA SER A 158 2.96 1.46 -0.13
C SER A 158 4.28 0.85 -0.61
N LEU A 159 5.32 1.66 -0.73
CA LEU A 159 6.64 1.21 -1.17
C LEU A 159 7.30 0.28 -0.14
N LEU A 160 7.17 0.57 1.16
CA LEU A 160 7.69 -0.30 2.23
C LEU A 160 7.00 -1.67 2.26
N ARG A 161 5.72 -1.73 1.90
CA ARG A 161 4.96 -2.97 1.79
C ARG A 161 5.16 -3.74 0.47
N GLY A 162 6.03 -3.23 -0.41
CA GLY A 162 6.44 -3.90 -1.65
C GLY A 162 5.64 -3.53 -2.89
N ALA A 163 4.88 -2.43 -2.88
CA ALA A 163 4.33 -1.85 -4.09
C ALA A 163 5.46 -1.29 -4.98
N VAL A 164 5.31 -1.42 -6.29
CA VAL A 164 6.30 -0.87 -7.23
C VAL A 164 6.07 0.62 -7.51
N ASP A 165 4.84 1.10 -7.34
CA ASP A 165 4.49 2.51 -7.46
C ASP A 165 3.21 2.83 -6.68
N PHE A 166 2.97 4.12 -6.46
CA PHE A 166 1.78 4.65 -5.81
C PHE A 166 1.18 5.78 -6.64
N ILE A 167 -0.13 5.72 -6.85
CA ILE A 167 -0.90 6.60 -7.71
C ILE A 167 -1.95 7.31 -6.88
N ASN A 168 -1.92 8.64 -6.83
CA ASN A 168 -2.94 9.42 -6.13
C ASN A 168 -4.22 9.51 -6.96
N LYS A 169 -5.36 9.15 -6.35
CA LYS A 169 -6.69 9.45 -6.88
C LYS A 169 -7.16 10.85 -6.41
N PRO A 170 -7.94 11.62 -7.18
CA PRO A 170 -8.24 11.39 -8.58
C PRO A 170 -7.04 11.74 -9.47
N PHE A 171 -6.88 11.04 -10.58
CA PHE A 171 -5.85 11.34 -11.56
C PHE A 171 -6.43 11.60 -12.95
N ALA A 172 -5.76 12.48 -13.68
CA ALA A 172 -6.16 12.83 -15.03
C ALA A 172 -5.77 11.75 -16.05
N LEU A 173 -6.40 11.78 -17.22
CA LEU A 173 -6.16 10.80 -18.29
C LEU A 173 -4.68 10.74 -18.72
N GLU A 174 -3.98 11.89 -18.66
CA GLU A 174 -2.56 12.00 -18.96
C GLU A 174 -1.70 11.21 -17.98
N GLN A 175 -2.07 11.22 -16.70
CA GLN A 175 -1.38 10.44 -15.66
C GLN A 175 -1.56 8.93 -15.85
N MET A 176 -2.71 8.50 -16.38
CA MET A 176 -2.91 7.10 -16.79
C MET A 176 -1.90 6.65 -17.85
N GLN A 177 -1.56 7.51 -18.78
CA GLN A 177 -0.52 7.20 -19.79
C GLN A 177 0.85 6.96 -19.14
N GLU A 178 1.21 7.76 -18.13
CA GLU A 178 2.46 7.57 -17.40
C GLU A 178 2.47 6.28 -16.57
N ILE A 179 1.32 5.91 -15.96
CA ILE A 179 1.17 4.67 -15.21
C ILE A 179 1.43 3.48 -16.11
N PHE A 180 0.78 3.42 -17.28
CA PHE A 180 0.95 2.33 -18.22
C PHE A 180 2.36 2.29 -18.81
N LYS A 181 2.98 3.45 -19.07
CA LYS A 181 4.38 3.53 -19.48
C LYS A 181 5.34 2.98 -18.40
N LYS A 182 5.08 3.27 -17.13
CA LYS A 182 5.85 2.70 -16.00
C LYS A 182 5.64 1.19 -15.91
N LEU A 183 4.39 0.73 -16.04
CA LEU A 183 4.03 -0.67 -16.05
C LEU A 183 4.76 -1.42 -17.18
N GLU A 184 4.73 -0.91 -18.38
CA GLU A 184 5.47 -1.46 -19.53
C GLU A 184 6.99 -1.47 -19.30
N ASN A 185 7.54 -0.43 -18.68
CA ASN A 185 8.96 -0.39 -18.32
C ASN A 185 9.35 -1.45 -17.28
N VAL A 186 8.47 -1.78 -16.34
CA VAL A 186 8.71 -2.85 -15.38
C VAL A 186 8.68 -4.21 -16.08
N LEU A 187 7.72 -4.41 -16.97
CA LEU A 187 7.56 -5.65 -17.73
C LEU A 187 8.67 -5.90 -18.73
N THR A 188 9.20 -4.85 -19.36
CA THR A 188 10.24 -4.97 -20.41
C THR A 188 11.66 -5.08 -19.86
N LYS A 189 11.93 -4.54 -18.66
CA LYS A 189 13.30 -4.49 -18.10
C LYS A 189 13.79 -5.81 -17.47
N GLY A 190 12.97 -6.85 -17.43
CA GLY A 190 13.34 -8.14 -16.81
C GLY A 190 13.66 -8.02 -15.30
N SER A 191 14.04 -9.12 -14.68
CA SER A 191 14.40 -9.15 -13.26
C SER A 191 15.58 -8.22 -12.97
N LYS A 192 15.37 -7.20 -12.13
CA LYS A 192 16.47 -6.35 -11.65
C LYS A 192 17.35 -7.18 -10.73
N LYS A 193 18.63 -7.34 -11.08
CA LYS A 193 19.63 -7.90 -10.16
C LYS A 193 20.02 -6.80 -9.18
N VAL A 194 19.79 -7.06 -7.89
CA VAL A 194 20.28 -6.20 -6.80
C VAL A 194 21.58 -6.82 -6.30
N LEU A 195 22.67 -6.08 -6.35
CA LEU A 195 23.92 -6.44 -5.70
C LEU A 195 23.86 -5.88 -4.27
N ILE A 196 23.83 -6.77 -3.29
CA ILE A 196 23.98 -6.41 -1.87
C ILE A 196 25.47 -6.52 -1.56
N VAL A 197 26.08 -5.41 -1.19
CA VAL A 197 27.47 -5.36 -0.69
C VAL A 197 27.38 -5.17 0.82
N GLU A 198 27.78 -6.17 1.59
CA GLU A 198 27.94 -6.06 3.04
C GLU A 198 29.42 -5.80 3.35
N GLU A 199 29.72 -4.72 4.05
CA GLU A 199 31.01 -4.56 4.71
C GLU A 199 30.97 -5.36 6.02
N ASN A 200 31.71 -6.49 6.04
CA ASN A 200 31.98 -7.23 7.27
C ASN A 200 33.18 -6.56 7.94
N GLU A 201 32.96 -5.72 8.94
CA GLU A 201 33.99 -5.37 9.89
C GLU A 201 34.22 -6.56 10.84
N GLN A 202 35.39 -7.18 10.74
CA GLN A 202 35.94 -8.16 11.71
C GLN A 202 36.59 -7.44 12.86
#